data_1ef4922240a374f81f25b079e04b678c
#
_entry.id   1ef4922240a374f81f25b079e04b678c
#
_cell.length_a   1.000
_cell.length_b   1.000
_cell.length_c   1.000
_cell.angle_alpha   90.00
_cell.angle_beta   90.00
_cell.angle_gamma   90.00
#
_symmetry.space_group_name_H-M   'P 1'
#
loop_
_entity.id
_entity.type
_entity.pdbx_description
1 polymer ?
#
loop_
_entity_poly.entity_id
_entity_poly.type
_entity_poly.pdbx_seq_one_letter_code
_entity_poly.pdbx_strand_id
1 'polypeptide(L)'
;MTDRNENTFSVYDYLVFAAMLLVSSIIGIYFACGGKQKSTKEYLMAGRDMSWFPIFVSLLASYLSAITLLGVPSEVYTYGIQYIVLILSYFILVGVGAYIFLPMFYHLQIVSSNEYLERRFSVWVRFLGCGLVSLQYILYLAVVLFAPSLALEAVAGVPIAATIISTGVVCTFYTTLGGMKAVIWTDVFQAGVMVAGLIVVMIVGLTELGGFTEVFNRAQEGERLKIFDFNPDPRVRNTFWTLSIGGAFTAMPVWTVCQPAVQRFQAAKTMKESRKALLMNIPGLIIIVLLCVMDGLVIYGVYADCDIGTYGRKFVTSNDQVLPYFIIHKLGKYPGVPGIFTSCLFSGALSTASSGMNSISAVMLEDIVKKIKPDINDASATLVSKIIACSLGVLVIGLAFLVSIFGTMVLQLAYSIFGILGGPYLGLFFLGMMVPWANSVGAFCGAFLGVSSTLWLAIGAIMHPPNKHAAVVKVTGCKEFHSNTTFTNTTISPLMNGTGIIRPSLDFKPSDNALSSWYSISYLWYAAIGVSFTFVAGCIFSLIYRVIYKAICGHVKKENSDPELLFDYKALFSFFIPGKKRLARYSLRNRQDSRPITKEEAELSVMGNGQTQL
;
A
#
# COMPACT_ATOMS: atom_id res chain seq x y z
N MET A 1 34.42 -16.36 -16.10
CA MET A 1 33.85 -15.24 -16.87
C MET A 1 33.04 -15.71 -18.08
N THR A 2 32.73 -16.99 -18.22
CA THR A 2 32.05 -17.59 -19.38
C THR A 2 30.56 -17.88 -19.16
N ASP A 3 30.01 -17.71 -17.95
CA ASP A 3 28.59 -18.07 -17.69
C ASP A 3 27.61 -16.88 -17.70
N ARG A 4 28.06 -15.66 -18.00
CA ARG A 4 27.18 -14.51 -18.13
C ARG A 4 26.41 -14.44 -19.47
N ASN A 5 26.82 -15.23 -20.47
CA ASN A 5 26.29 -15.12 -21.84
C ASN A 5 25.15 -16.10 -22.17
N GLU A 6 24.82 -17.06 -21.31
CA GLU A 6 23.79 -18.06 -21.64
C GLU A 6 22.36 -17.71 -21.14
N ASN A 7 22.24 -16.82 -20.17
CA ASN A 7 20.95 -16.44 -19.58
C ASN A 7 20.70 -14.93 -19.69
N THR A 8 20.62 -14.42 -20.91
CA THR A 8 20.21 -13.04 -21.19
C THR A 8 18.74 -12.98 -21.56
N PHE A 9 18.14 -11.83 -21.35
CA PHE A 9 16.77 -11.51 -21.79
C PHE A 9 16.63 -11.78 -23.27
N SER A 10 15.75 -12.70 -23.64
CA SER A 10 15.55 -13.12 -25.04
C SER A 10 14.69 -12.09 -25.80
N VAL A 11 14.68 -12.18 -27.13
CA VAL A 11 13.77 -11.32 -27.95
C VAL A 11 12.31 -11.53 -27.55
N TYR A 12 11.91 -12.75 -27.20
CA TYR A 12 10.55 -13.05 -26.74
C TYR A 12 10.19 -12.34 -25.43
N ASP A 13 11.15 -12.20 -24.54
CA ASP A 13 10.96 -11.50 -23.25
C ASP A 13 10.69 -10.01 -23.47
N TYR A 14 11.47 -9.37 -24.36
CA TYR A 14 11.23 -7.98 -24.76
C TYR A 14 9.87 -7.80 -25.44
N LEU A 15 9.46 -8.74 -26.31
CA LEU A 15 8.17 -8.67 -26.98
C LEU A 15 7.00 -8.77 -26.00
N VAL A 16 7.05 -9.70 -25.04
CA VAL A 16 6.02 -9.86 -24.00
C VAL A 16 5.93 -8.59 -23.14
N PHE A 17 7.07 -8.06 -22.71
CA PHE A 17 7.12 -6.85 -21.93
C PHE A 17 6.61 -5.62 -22.69
N ALA A 18 7.03 -5.44 -23.94
CA ALA A 18 6.55 -4.37 -24.80
C ALA A 18 5.05 -4.46 -25.09
N ALA A 19 4.53 -5.68 -25.30
CA ALA A 19 3.10 -5.90 -25.51
C ALA A 19 2.26 -5.48 -24.28
N MET A 20 2.72 -5.78 -23.07
CA MET A 20 2.05 -5.35 -21.83
C MET A 20 2.00 -3.82 -21.73
N LEU A 21 3.11 -3.13 -21.98
CA LEU A 21 3.16 -1.66 -21.97
C LEU A 21 2.27 -1.04 -23.04
N LEU A 22 2.27 -1.64 -24.25
CA LEU A 22 1.45 -1.18 -25.37
C LEU A 22 -0.05 -1.30 -25.06
N VAL A 23 -0.50 -2.46 -24.55
CA VAL A 23 -1.91 -2.67 -24.19
C VAL A 23 -2.34 -1.69 -23.08
N SER A 24 -1.53 -1.49 -22.03
CA SER A 24 -1.79 -0.51 -20.99
C SER A 24 -1.93 0.91 -21.55
N SER A 25 -1.05 1.28 -22.50
CA SER A 25 -1.07 2.59 -23.15
C SER A 25 -2.32 2.76 -24.06
N ILE A 26 -2.69 1.72 -24.81
CA ILE A 26 -3.89 1.72 -25.67
C ILE A 26 -5.15 1.91 -24.82
N ILE A 27 -5.29 1.21 -23.70
CA ILE A 27 -6.42 1.39 -22.78
C ILE A 27 -6.46 2.84 -22.28
N GLY A 28 -5.32 3.41 -21.87
CA GLY A 28 -5.21 4.80 -21.43
C GLY A 28 -5.66 5.79 -22.51
N ILE A 29 -5.17 5.64 -23.73
CA ILE A 29 -5.53 6.48 -24.89
C ILE A 29 -7.00 6.31 -25.28
N TYR A 30 -7.54 5.08 -25.27
CA TYR A 30 -8.94 4.82 -25.59
C TYR A 30 -9.88 5.61 -24.67
N PHE A 31 -9.66 5.58 -23.35
CA PHE A 31 -10.46 6.35 -22.41
C PHE A 31 -10.18 7.85 -22.44
N ALA A 32 -8.97 8.26 -22.84
CA ALA A 32 -8.66 9.68 -23.04
C ALA A 32 -9.41 10.27 -24.26
N CYS A 33 -9.47 9.53 -25.37
CA CYS A 33 -10.09 10.00 -26.62
C CYS A 33 -11.58 9.70 -26.71
N GLY A 34 -12.05 8.54 -26.19
CA GLY A 34 -13.44 8.11 -26.28
C GLY A 34 -14.35 8.62 -25.16
N GLY A 35 -13.80 9.13 -24.07
CA GLY A 35 -14.52 9.58 -22.90
C GLY A 35 -14.95 11.05 -22.99
N LYS A 36 -16.20 11.35 -22.63
CA LYS A 36 -16.66 12.72 -22.38
C LYS A 36 -16.10 13.23 -21.05
N GLN A 37 -14.75 13.32 -20.91
CA GLN A 37 -14.10 13.85 -19.69
C GLN A 37 -14.31 15.38 -19.57
N LYS A 38 -15.57 15.82 -19.63
CA LYS A 38 -15.92 17.25 -19.61
C LYS A 38 -16.07 17.80 -18.19
N SER A 39 -16.20 16.93 -17.18
CA SER A 39 -16.37 17.34 -15.79
C SER A 39 -15.29 16.74 -14.88
N THR A 40 -14.95 17.49 -13.83
CA THR A 40 -14.04 17.03 -12.77
C THR A 40 -14.53 15.73 -12.12
N LYS A 41 -15.86 15.56 -12.00
CA LYS A 41 -16.47 14.34 -11.45
C LYS A 41 -16.22 13.10 -12.32
N GLU A 42 -16.28 13.24 -13.66
CA GLU A 42 -15.96 12.14 -14.57
C GLU A 42 -14.48 11.81 -14.53
N TYR A 43 -13.61 12.82 -14.53
CA TYR A 43 -12.16 12.64 -14.53
C TYR A 43 -11.65 12.00 -13.23
N LEU A 44 -12.13 12.45 -12.04
CA LEU A 44 -11.63 12.02 -10.73
C LEU A 44 -12.39 10.85 -10.11
N MET A 45 -13.66 10.59 -10.48
CA MET A 45 -14.52 9.59 -9.84
C MET A 45 -15.20 8.63 -10.83
N ALA A 46 -14.73 8.54 -12.06
CA ALA A 46 -15.31 7.68 -13.10
C ALA A 46 -16.85 7.85 -13.29
N GLY A 47 -17.39 9.04 -12.99
CA GLY A 47 -18.81 9.35 -13.12
C GLY A 47 -19.73 8.71 -12.07
N ARG A 48 -19.20 7.97 -11.10
CA ARG A 48 -19.96 7.19 -10.08
C ARG A 48 -20.90 6.14 -10.69
N ASP A 49 -20.46 5.48 -11.77
CA ASP A 49 -21.27 4.52 -12.52
C ASP A 49 -20.63 3.12 -12.60
N MET A 50 -19.63 2.83 -11.79
CA MET A 50 -18.89 1.58 -11.85
C MET A 50 -19.58 0.46 -11.07
N SER A 51 -19.58 -0.77 -11.63
CA SER A 51 -20.01 -1.98 -10.92
C SER A 51 -18.95 -2.47 -9.92
N TRP A 52 -19.31 -3.41 -9.06
CA TRP A 52 -18.42 -3.93 -8.02
C TRP A 52 -17.16 -4.60 -8.56
N PHE A 53 -17.22 -5.31 -9.69
CA PHE A 53 -16.09 -6.13 -10.18
C PHE A 53 -14.87 -5.30 -10.62
N PRO A 54 -14.98 -4.29 -11.50
CA PRO A 54 -13.83 -3.44 -11.83
C PRO A 54 -13.27 -2.71 -10.60
N ILE A 55 -14.12 -2.29 -9.66
CA ILE A 55 -13.68 -1.64 -8.42
C ILE A 55 -12.91 -2.61 -7.53
N PHE A 56 -13.41 -3.85 -7.37
CA PHE A 56 -12.73 -4.90 -6.62
C PHE A 56 -11.33 -5.16 -7.19
N VAL A 57 -11.25 -5.43 -8.50
CA VAL A 57 -9.97 -5.75 -9.14
C VAL A 57 -9.02 -4.55 -9.13
N SER A 58 -9.53 -3.34 -9.34
CA SER A 58 -8.74 -2.11 -9.28
C SER A 58 -8.22 -1.82 -7.86
N LEU A 59 -9.03 -2.04 -6.81
CA LEU A 59 -8.57 -1.98 -5.42
C LEU A 59 -7.44 -3.00 -5.19
N LEU A 60 -7.67 -4.25 -5.57
CA LEU A 60 -6.68 -5.32 -5.45
C LEU A 60 -5.36 -4.95 -6.14
N ALA A 61 -5.42 -4.57 -7.42
CA ALA A 61 -4.25 -4.22 -8.22
C ALA A 61 -3.48 -3.01 -7.69
N SER A 62 -4.19 -1.99 -7.17
CA SER A 62 -3.55 -0.77 -6.67
C SER A 62 -2.74 -0.98 -5.38
N TYR A 63 -3.08 -2.01 -4.61
CA TYR A 63 -2.39 -2.36 -3.37
C TYR A 63 -1.40 -3.51 -3.54
N LEU A 64 -1.52 -4.26 -4.63
CA LEU A 64 -0.53 -5.25 -5.08
C LEU A 64 0.53 -4.55 -5.92
N SER A 65 1.46 -3.91 -5.25
CA SER A 65 2.57 -3.24 -5.93
C SER A 65 3.71 -4.23 -6.26
N ALA A 66 4.63 -3.81 -7.12
CA ALA A 66 5.89 -4.52 -7.35
C ALA A 66 6.64 -4.82 -6.04
N ILE A 67 6.47 -3.97 -5.01
CA ILE A 67 7.05 -4.15 -3.68
C ILE A 67 6.50 -5.42 -3.01
N THR A 68 5.20 -5.68 -3.14
CA THR A 68 4.58 -6.91 -2.61
C THR A 68 5.07 -8.14 -3.37
N LEU A 69 5.12 -8.05 -4.71
CA LEU A 69 5.50 -9.16 -5.58
C LEU A 69 6.98 -9.58 -5.42
N LEU A 70 7.86 -8.64 -5.13
CA LEU A 70 9.29 -8.90 -4.83
C LEU A 70 9.52 -9.18 -3.35
N GLY A 71 8.93 -8.36 -2.50
CA GLY A 71 9.26 -8.34 -1.09
C GLY A 71 8.67 -9.51 -0.32
N VAL A 72 7.47 -10.01 -0.65
CA VAL A 72 6.90 -11.16 0.06
C VAL A 72 7.66 -12.45 -0.21
N PRO A 73 7.99 -12.83 -1.48
CA PRO A 73 8.86 -13.99 -1.71
C PRO A 73 10.23 -13.85 -1.03
N SER A 74 10.82 -12.66 -1.04
CA SER A 74 12.09 -12.36 -0.37
C SER A 74 11.99 -12.50 1.16
N GLU A 75 10.89 -12.05 1.76
CA GLU A 75 10.61 -12.19 3.19
C GLU A 75 10.48 -13.67 3.58
N VAL A 76 9.75 -14.46 2.77
CA VAL A 76 9.57 -15.90 3.00
C VAL A 76 10.89 -16.64 2.81
N TYR A 77 11.66 -16.32 1.78
CA TYR A 77 13.00 -16.86 1.59
C TYR A 77 13.90 -16.65 2.81
N THR A 78 13.88 -15.42 3.36
CA THR A 78 14.79 -15.00 4.43
C THR A 78 14.33 -15.47 5.81
N TYR A 79 13.01 -15.35 6.12
CA TYR A 79 12.46 -15.53 7.46
C TYR A 79 11.50 -16.72 7.58
N GLY A 80 11.11 -17.34 6.48
CA GLY A 80 10.17 -18.47 6.44
C GLY A 80 8.70 -18.07 6.27
N ILE A 81 7.82 -19.09 6.38
CA ILE A 81 6.40 -18.99 6.03
C ILE A 81 5.55 -18.14 7.01
N GLN A 82 6.11 -17.69 8.13
CA GLN A 82 5.40 -16.90 9.16
C GLN A 82 4.60 -15.73 8.57
N TYR A 83 5.09 -15.15 7.47
CA TYR A 83 4.42 -14.02 6.80
C TYR A 83 2.97 -14.31 6.39
N ILE A 84 2.58 -15.59 6.24
CA ILE A 84 1.20 -16.01 5.94
C ILE A 84 0.19 -15.52 7.00
N VAL A 85 0.63 -15.32 8.25
CA VAL A 85 -0.21 -14.81 9.34
C VAL A 85 -0.75 -13.40 9.05
N LEU A 86 -0.10 -12.65 8.15
CA LEU A 86 -0.59 -11.35 7.66
C LEU A 86 -2.02 -11.45 7.07
N ILE A 87 -2.43 -12.62 6.59
CA ILE A 87 -3.80 -12.85 6.09
C ILE A 87 -4.85 -12.47 7.15
N LEU A 88 -4.57 -12.68 8.43
CA LEU A 88 -5.49 -12.32 9.51
C LEU A 88 -5.72 -10.81 9.60
N SER A 89 -4.71 -10.01 9.26
CA SER A 89 -4.84 -8.55 9.23
C SER A 89 -5.87 -8.08 8.21
N TYR A 90 -6.06 -8.80 7.09
CA TYR A 90 -7.00 -8.42 6.03
C TYR A 90 -8.45 -8.49 6.48
N PHE A 91 -8.80 -9.44 7.34
CA PHE A 91 -10.15 -9.50 7.92
C PHE A 91 -10.43 -8.28 8.80
N ILE A 92 -9.44 -7.84 9.58
CA ILE A 92 -9.56 -6.67 10.46
C ILE A 92 -9.69 -5.38 9.62
N LEU A 93 -8.73 -5.12 8.73
CA LEU A 93 -8.69 -3.85 7.98
C LEU A 93 -9.85 -3.72 6.98
N VAL A 94 -10.21 -4.80 6.27
CA VAL A 94 -11.33 -4.78 5.32
C VAL A 94 -12.66 -4.71 6.08
N GLY A 95 -12.77 -5.40 7.22
CA GLY A 95 -13.94 -5.31 8.10
C GLY A 95 -14.17 -3.87 8.60
N VAL A 96 -13.13 -3.25 9.16
CA VAL A 96 -13.17 -1.84 9.60
C VAL A 96 -13.50 -0.91 8.42
N GLY A 97 -12.86 -1.13 7.26
CA GLY A 97 -13.14 -0.36 6.04
C GLY A 97 -14.59 -0.47 5.59
N ALA A 98 -15.13 -1.68 5.48
CA ALA A 98 -16.46 -1.95 4.93
C ALA A 98 -17.62 -1.51 5.84
N TYR A 99 -17.42 -1.51 7.16
CA TYR A 99 -18.50 -1.28 8.12
C TYR A 99 -18.37 0.04 8.89
N ILE A 100 -17.19 0.65 8.95
CA ILE A 100 -16.96 1.92 9.64
C ILE A 100 -16.71 3.06 8.62
N PHE A 101 -15.65 2.99 7.82
CA PHE A 101 -15.22 4.08 6.97
C PHE A 101 -16.05 4.24 5.69
N LEU A 102 -16.31 3.15 4.98
CA LEU A 102 -17.08 3.19 3.73
C LEU A 102 -18.47 3.82 3.92
N PRO A 103 -19.29 3.43 4.92
CA PRO A 103 -20.60 4.06 5.11
C PRO A 103 -20.50 5.56 5.34
N MET A 104 -19.53 6.01 6.16
CA MET A 104 -19.32 7.42 6.45
C MET A 104 -18.97 8.20 5.18
N PHE A 105 -17.94 7.80 4.45
CA PHE A 105 -17.54 8.51 3.23
C PHE A 105 -18.60 8.49 2.15
N TYR A 106 -19.32 7.36 2.01
CA TYR A 106 -20.37 7.22 1.00
C TYR A 106 -21.58 8.12 1.31
N HIS A 107 -21.98 8.27 2.57
CA HIS A 107 -23.07 9.17 2.96
C HIS A 107 -22.70 10.65 2.85
N LEU A 108 -21.49 11.01 3.25
CA LEU A 108 -21.03 12.40 3.16
C LEU A 108 -20.83 12.89 1.72
N GLN A 109 -20.82 11.99 0.73
CA GLN A 109 -20.65 12.28 -0.70
C GLN A 109 -19.42 13.14 -1.01
N ILE A 110 -18.38 13.06 -0.16
CA ILE A 110 -17.16 13.86 -0.25
C ILE A 110 -16.29 13.41 -1.41
N VAL A 111 -15.54 14.35 -2.00
CA VAL A 111 -14.58 14.08 -3.08
C VAL A 111 -13.20 13.75 -2.51
N SER A 112 -12.76 14.52 -1.52
CA SER A 112 -11.52 14.30 -0.78
C SER A 112 -11.80 13.72 0.60
N SER A 113 -11.04 12.71 1.02
CA SER A 113 -11.12 12.17 2.39
C SER A 113 -10.87 13.25 3.44
N ASN A 114 -10.00 14.23 3.16
CA ASN A 114 -9.67 15.32 4.07
C ASN A 114 -10.81 16.33 4.26
N GLU A 115 -11.82 16.34 3.40
CA GLU A 115 -13.03 17.15 3.60
C GLU A 115 -13.77 16.75 4.89
N TYR A 116 -13.71 15.46 5.27
CA TYR A 116 -14.19 15.01 6.56
C TYR A 116 -13.48 15.74 7.73
N LEU A 117 -12.15 15.86 7.64
CA LEU A 117 -11.36 16.52 8.67
C LEU A 117 -11.71 18.01 8.80
N GLU A 118 -12.03 18.68 7.70
CA GLU A 118 -12.51 20.07 7.73
C GLU A 118 -13.89 20.18 8.40
N ARG A 119 -14.85 19.34 7.94
CA ARG A 119 -16.22 19.36 8.51
C ARG A 119 -16.22 19.04 10.00
N ARG A 120 -15.30 18.17 10.44
CA ARG A 120 -15.21 17.74 11.83
C ARG A 120 -14.39 18.68 12.73
N PHE A 121 -13.31 19.23 12.21
CA PHE A 121 -12.36 20.04 12.96
C PHE A 121 -12.22 21.45 12.37
N SER A 122 -11.37 21.60 11.34
CA SER A 122 -11.11 22.89 10.70
C SER A 122 -10.37 22.71 9.37
N VAL A 123 -10.32 23.80 8.58
CA VAL A 123 -9.53 23.87 7.35
C VAL A 123 -8.03 23.59 7.58
N TRP A 124 -7.48 23.99 8.73
CA TRP A 124 -6.07 23.73 9.06
C TRP A 124 -5.77 22.26 9.27
N VAL A 125 -6.70 21.51 9.89
CA VAL A 125 -6.57 20.05 10.04
C VAL A 125 -6.75 19.35 8.68
N ARG A 126 -7.58 19.89 7.77
CA ARG A 126 -7.67 19.43 6.38
C ARG A 126 -6.33 19.59 5.66
N PHE A 127 -5.68 20.76 5.76
CA PHE A 127 -4.36 20.99 5.15
C PHE A 127 -3.28 20.08 5.74
N LEU A 128 -3.30 19.86 7.04
CA LEU A 128 -2.40 18.89 7.69
C LEU A 128 -2.61 17.48 7.13
N GLY A 129 -3.86 17.01 7.03
CA GLY A 129 -4.19 15.72 6.45
C GLY A 129 -3.76 15.61 4.98
N CYS A 130 -4.01 16.66 4.18
CA CYS A 130 -3.54 16.77 2.80
C CYS A 130 -2.02 16.63 2.71
N GLY A 131 -1.26 17.32 3.57
CA GLY A 131 0.19 17.22 3.63
C GLY A 131 0.68 15.82 3.98
N LEU A 132 0.10 15.19 5.01
CA LEU A 132 0.48 13.86 5.46
C LEU A 132 0.25 12.79 4.39
N VAL A 133 -0.96 12.74 3.79
CA VAL A 133 -1.29 11.75 2.77
C VAL A 133 -0.51 11.98 1.47
N SER A 134 -0.31 13.23 1.07
CA SER A 134 0.48 13.55 -0.13
C SER A 134 1.94 13.15 0.03
N LEU A 135 2.56 13.50 1.16
CA LEU A 135 3.95 13.12 1.45
C LEU A 135 4.11 11.61 1.53
N GLN A 136 3.17 10.92 2.20
CA GLN A 136 3.16 9.45 2.28
C GLN A 136 3.17 8.81 0.90
N TYR A 137 2.27 9.24 0.00
CA TYR A 137 2.19 8.66 -1.34
C TYR A 137 3.36 9.06 -2.22
N ILE A 138 3.86 10.29 -2.16
CA ILE A 138 5.02 10.73 -2.94
C ILE A 138 6.25 9.86 -2.60
N LEU A 139 6.53 9.65 -1.32
CA LEU A 139 7.62 8.78 -0.89
C LEU A 139 7.39 7.32 -1.26
N TYR A 140 6.18 6.82 -1.08
CA TYR A 140 5.83 5.45 -1.45
C TYR A 140 5.95 5.19 -2.95
N LEU A 141 5.48 6.12 -3.80
CA LEU A 141 5.57 5.99 -5.26
C LEU A 141 7.02 6.00 -5.76
N ALA A 142 7.92 6.70 -5.08
CA ALA A 142 9.36 6.64 -5.37
C ALA A 142 9.90 5.22 -5.15
N VAL A 143 9.51 4.55 -4.06
CA VAL A 143 9.87 3.15 -3.80
C VAL A 143 9.23 2.21 -4.82
N VAL A 144 7.97 2.48 -5.23
CA VAL A 144 7.24 1.69 -6.24
C VAL A 144 7.92 1.73 -7.61
N LEU A 145 8.50 2.86 -8.03
CA LEU A 145 9.25 2.96 -9.28
C LEU A 145 10.64 2.32 -9.17
N PHE A 146 11.27 2.41 -8.02
CA PHE A 146 12.59 1.84 -7.77
C PHE A 146 12.59 0.31 -7.78
N ALA A 147 11.62 -0.34 -7.14
CA ALA A 147 11.59 -1.79 -6.94
C ALA A 147 11.66 -2.61 -8.25
N PRO A 148 10.82 -2.37 -9.29
CA PRO A 148 10.93 -3.09 -10.55
C PRO A 148 12.19 -2.74 -11.34
N SER A 149 12.76 -1.53 -11.13
CA SER A 149 14.01 -1.12 -11.78
C SER A 149 15.20 -1.93 -11.27
N LEU A 150 15.21 -2.23 -9.97
CA LEU A 150 16.19 -3.11 -9.35
C LEU A 150 16.09 -4.55 -9.90
N ALA A 151 14.86 -5.02 -10.14
CA ALA A 151 14.62 -6.32 -10.72
C ALA A 151 15.08 -6.39 -12.19
N LEU A 152 14.76 -5.39 -13.01
CA LEU A 152 15.14 -5.36 -14.42
C LEU A 152 16.65 -5.24 -14.62
N GLU A 153 17.35 -4.51 -13.75
CA GLU A 153 18.81 -4.49 -13.74
C GLU A 153 19.37 -5.89 -13.51
N ALA A 154 18.85 -6.62 -12.52
CA ALA A 154 19.27 -7.98 -12.22
C ALA A 154 18.98 -8.97 -13.34
N VAL A 155 17.81 -8.83 -14.03
CA VAL A 155 17.30 -9.75 -15.05
C VAL A 155 17.88 -9.46 -16.44
N ALA A 156 17.87 -8.22 -16.87
CA ALA A 156 18.21 -7.80 -18.24
C ALA A 156 19.49 -6.95 -18.33
N GLY A 157 20.11 -6.62 -17.21
CA GLY A 157 21.29 -5.73 -17.18
C GLY A 157 20.97 -4.27 -17.59
N VAL A 158 19.69 -3.89 -17.63
CA VAL A 158 19.28 -2.53 -17.98
C VAL A 158 19.57 -1.61 -16.79
N PRO A 159 20.27 -0.46 -17.02
CA PRO A 159 20.59 0.46 -15.92
C PRO A 159 19.31 0.92 -15.17
N ILE A 160 19.36 0.93 -13.83
CA ILE A 160 18.26 1.38 -12.95
C ILE A 160 17.72 2.74 -13.41
N ALA A 161 18.62 3.68 -13.75
CA ALA A 161 18.26 5.02 -14.20
C ALA A 161 17.37 5.01 -15.45
N ALA A 162 17.73 4.22 -16.47
CA ALA A 162 16.95 4.11 -17.70
C ALA A 162 15.55 3.55 -17.41
N THR A 163 15.46 2.57 -16.53
CA THR A 163 14.20 1.92 -16.13
C THR A 163 13.30 2.87 -15.34
N ILE A 164 13.83 3.59 -14.34
CA ILE A 164 13.07 4.58 -13.56
C ILE A 164 12.50 5.66 -14.49
N ILE A 165 13.33 6.22 -15.39
CA ILE A 165 12.90 7.28 -16.30
C ILE A 165 11.84 6.77 -17.27
N SER A 166 12.08 5.65 -17.97
CA SER A 166 11.14 5.14 -18.96
C SER A 166 9.79 4.77 -18.35
N THR A 167 9.80 4.04 -17.24
CA THR A 167 8.57 3.62 -16.53
C THR A 167 7.82 4.83 -15.97
N GLY A 168 8.54 5.75 -15.34
CA GLY A 168 7.96 6.96 -14.77
C GLY A 168 7.34 7.86 -15.85
N VAL A 169 7.99 8.04 -17.00
CA VAL A 169 7.47 8.83 -18.13
C VAL A 169 6.21 8.15 -18.70
N VAL A 170 6.24 6.86 -18.99
CA VAL A 170 5.07 6.12 -19.52
C VAL A 170 3.90 6.20 -18.54
N CYS A 171 4.14 5.96 -17.26
CA CYS A 171 3.11 6.04 -16.23
C CYS A 171 2.49 7.43 -16.12
N THR A 172 3.32 8.45 -16.06
CA THR A 172 2.88 9.85 -15.99
C THR A 172 2.04 10.24 -17.21
N PHE A 173 2.46 9.82 -18.40
CA PHE A 173 1.78 10.11 -19.65
C PHE A 173 0.35 9.56 -19.66
N TYR A 174 0.17 8.24 -19.49
CA TYR A 174 -1.17 7.67 -19.60
C TYR A 174 -2.09 8.05 -18.42
N THR A 175 -1.53 8.27 -17.22
CA THR A 175 -2.30 8.71 -16.05
C THR A 175 -2.84 10.12 -16.25
N THR A 176 -1.99 11.04 -16.73
CA THR A 176 -2.38 12.44 -16.97
C THR A 176 -3.48 12.55 -18.03
N LEU A 177 -3.45 11.70 -19.06
CA LEU A 177 -4.45 11.73 -20.13
C LEU A 177 -5.75 11.01 -19.77
N GLY A 178 -5.66 9.85 -19.12
CA GLY A 178 -6.77 8.90 -19.02
C GLY A 178 -7.76 9.12 -17.86
N GLY A 179 -7.34 9.74 -16.75
CA GLY A 179 -8.18 9.91 -15.54
C GLY A 179 -8.59 8.59 -14.89
N MET A 180 -9.50 8.66 -13.90
CA MET A 180 -9.86 7.52 -13.02
C MET A 180 -10.47 6.33 -13.77
N LYS A 181 -11.23 6.56 -14.85
CA LYS A 181 -11.87 5.48 -15.62
C LYS A 181 -10.83 4.63 -16.35
N ALA A 182 -9.83 5.28 -16.94
CA ALA A 182 -8.69 4.59 -17.53
C ALA A 182 -7.90 3.81 -16.49
N VAL A 183 -7.61 4.43 -15.34
CA VAL A 183 -6.89 3.78 -14.23
C VAL A 183 -7.59 2.49 -13.79
N ILE A 184 -8.91 2.51 -13.58
CA ILE A 184 -9.66 1.30 -13.16
C ILE A 184 -9.55 0.18 -14.21
N TRP A 185 -9.64 0.46 -15.49
CA TRP A 185 -9.58 -0.58 -16.53
C TRP A 185 -8.16 -1.04 -16.84
N THR A 186 -7.16 -0.16 -16.76
CA THR A 186 -5.75 -0.60 -16.81
C THR A 186 -5.41 -1.50 -15.62
N ASP A 187 -5.93 -1.20 -14.42
CA ASP A 187 -5.75 -2.03 -13.24
C ASP A 187 -6.32 -3.43 -13.43
N VAL A 188 -7.50 -3.56 -14.07
CA VAL A 188 -8.11 -4.87 -14.36
C VAL A 188 -7.21 -5.71 -15.27
N PHE A 189 -6.66 -5.12 -16.32
CA PHE A 189 -5.71 -5.80 -17.21
C PHE A 189 -4.42 -6.18 -16.46
N GLN A 190 -3.84 -5.24 -15.75
CA GLN A 190 -2.59 -5.40 -15.02
C GLN A 190 -2.70 -6.44 -13.88
N ALA A 191 -3.86 -6.53 -13.21
CA ALA A 191 -4.13 -7.60 -12.23
C ALA A 191 -4.06 -8.99 -12.85
N GLY A 192 -4.62 -9.14 -14.05
CA GLY A 192 -4.53 -10.40 -14.80
C GLY A 192 -3.07 -10.78 -15.12
N VAL A 193 -2.27 -9.82 -15.56
CA VAL A 193 -0.83 -10.02 -15.83
C VAL A 193 -0.07 -10.39 -14.55
N MET A 194 -0.37 -9.73 -13.42
CA MET A 194 0.27 -10.03 -12.14
C MET A 194 -0.01 -11.45 -11.67
N VAL A 195 -1.27 -11.87 -11.70
CA VAL A 195 -1.65 -13.23 -11.29
C VAL A 195 -1.03 -14.28 -12.23
N ALA A 196 -1.07 -14.03 -13.53
CA ALA A 196 -0.45 -14.94 -14.50
C ALA A 196 1.06 -15.08 -14.28
N GLY A 197 1.76 -13.99 -14.01
CA GLY A 197 3.19 -14.01 -13.74
C GLY A 197 3.56 -14.83 -12.51
N LEU A 198 2.86 -14.63 -11.38
CA LEU A 198 3.08 -15.43 -10.16
C LEU A 198 2.81 -16.92 -10.40
N ILE A 199 1.71 -17.26 -11.08
CA ILE A 199 1.38 -18.67 -11.39
C ILE A 199 2.46 -19.30 -12.27
N VAL A 200 2.96 -18.60 -13.29
CA VAL A 200 4.02 -19.12 -14.17
C VAL A 200 5.30 -19.36 -13.38
N VAL A 201 5.73 -18.42 -12.52
CA VAL A 201 6.92 -18.57 -11.68
C VAL A 201 6.77 -19.78 -10.76
N MET A 202 5.61 -19.92 -10.10
CA MET A 202 5.32 -21.05 -9.22
C MET A 202 5.38 -22.38 -9.97
N ILE A 203 4.67 -22.51 -11.10
CA ILE A 203 4.60 -23.78 -11.85
C ILE A 203 5.97 -24.19 -12.38
N VAL A 204 6.69 -23.26 -13.03
CA VAL A 204 8.01 -23.58 -13.60
C VAL A 204 9.01 -23.87 -12.47
N GLY A 205 8.97 -23.12 -11.37
CA GLY A 205 9.81 -23.37 -10.21
C GLY A 205 9.55 -24.73 -9.54
N LEU A 206 8.28 -25.12 -9.43
CA LEU A 206 7.90 -26.45 -8.92
C LEU A 206 8.42 -27.59 -9.83
N THR A 207 8.35 -27.41 -11.15
CA THR A 207 8.88 -28.43 -12.08
C THR A 207 10.39 -28.59 -11.97
N GLU A 208 11.12 -27.51 -11.70
CA GLU A 208 12.59 -27.54 -11.48
C GLU A 208 12.98 -28.31 -10.21
N LEU A 209 12.13 -28.29 -9.19
CA LEU A 209 12.38 -28.97 -7.91
C LEU A 209 11.84 -30.40 -7.82
N GLY A 210 11.02 -30.83 -8.79
CA GLY A 210 10.38 -32.14 -8.73
C GLY A 210 9.03 -32.16 -8.00
N GLY A 211 8.41 -30.98 -7.78
CA GLY A 211 7.05 -30.85 -7.28
C GLY A 211 6.92 -30.32 -5.85
N PHE A 212 5.67 -30.24 -5.39
CA PHE A 212 5.33 -29.68 -4.07
C PHE A 212 6.01 -30.41 -2.91
N THR A 213 6.06 -31.74 -2.94
CA THR A 213 6.61 -32.56 -1.85
C THR A 213 8.06 -32.19 -1.55
N GLU A 214 8.87 -32.03 -2.60
CA GLU A 214 10.28 -31.68 -2.45
C GLU A 214 10.46 -30.26 -1.88
N VAL A 215 9.64 -29.30 -2.31
CA VAL A 215 9.65 -27.93 -1.77
C VAL A 215 9.39 -27.95 -0.25
N PHE A 216 8.35 -28.67 0.16
CA PHE A 216 8.00 -28.72 1.59
C PHE A 216 9.02 -29.50 2.42
N ASN A 217 9.60 -30.59 1.90
CA ASN A 217 10.65 -31.33 2.59
C ASN A 217 11.88 -30.44 2.84
N ARG A 218 12.37 -29.74 1.82
CA ARG A 218 13.51 -28.82 1.95
C ARG A 218 13.20 -27.65 2.88
N ALA A 219 11.98 -27.11 2.81
CA ALA A 219 11.55 -26.04 3.69
C ALA A 219 11.44 -26.49 5.16
N GLN A 220 11.04 -27.75 5.41
CA GLN A 220 11.01 -28.34 6.74
C GLN A 220 12.42 -28.56 7.30
N GLU A 221 13.33 -29.11 6.50
CA GLU A 221 14.74 -29.28 6.90
C GLU A 221 15.42 -27.96 7.23
N GLY A 222 15.02 -26.87 6.54
CA GLY A 222 15.52 -25.52 6.77
C GLY A 222 14.80 -24.74 7.84
N GLU A 223 13.90 -25.33 8.61
CA GLU A 223 13.10 -24.70 9.67
C GLU A 223 12.25 -23.53 9.15
N ARG A 224 11.82 -23.54 7.84
CA ARG A 224 11.04 -22.47 7.20
C ARG A 224 9.55 -22.59 7.37
N LEU A 225 9.03 -23.74 7.86
CA LEU A 225 7.59 -24.02 7.96
C LEU A 225 6.96 -23.61 9.29
N LYS A 226 7.67 -22.93 10.18
CA LYS A 226 7.10 -22.41 11.43
C LYS A 226 6.13 -21.27 11.10
N ILE A 227 4.81 -21.49 11.29
CA ILE A 227 3.77 -20.50 10.97
C ILE A 227 3.53 -19.54 12.15
N PHE A 228 3.32 -20.08 13.34
CA PHE A 228 2.94 -19.27 14.49
C PHE A 228 4.10 -19.08 15.47
N ASP A 229 4.35 -17.83 15.79
CA ASP A 229 5.18 -17.41 16.90
C ASP A 229 4.38 -16.44 17.77
N PHE A 230 3.98 -16.88 18.96
CA PHE A 230 3.18 -16.09 19.88
C PHE A 230 4.02 -15.23 20.83
N ASN A 231 5.30 -15.04 20.53
CA ASN A 231 6.15 -14.16 21.33
C ASN A 231 5.53 -12.75 21.41
N PRO A 232 5.24 -12.22 22.60
CA PRO A 232 4.61 -10.90 22.76
C PRO A 232 5.60 -9.75 22.63
N ASP A 233 6.90 -10.00 22.49
CA ASP A 233 7.92 -8.96 22.38
C ASP A 233 7.74 -8.16 21.06
N PRO A 234 7.44 -6.84 21.13
CA PRO A 234 7.20 -6.03 19.95
C PRO A 234 8.47 -5.81 19.09
N ARG A 235 9.64 -6.21 19.58
CA ARG A 235 10.92 -6.08 18.88
C ARG A 235 11.17 -7.23 17.91
N VAL A 236 10.51 -8.36 18.08
CA VAL A 236 10.59 -9.48 17.15
C VAL A 236 9.90 -9.12 15.83
N ARG A 237 10.62 -9.31 14.71
CA ARG A 237 10.17 -8.87 13.38
C ARG A 237 8.82 -9.46 13.00
N ASN A 238 8.72 -10.78 12.99
CA ASN A 238 7.54 -11.53 12.58
C ASN A 238 7.02 -12.38 13.73
N THR A 239 5.90 -12.00 14.33
CA THR A 239 5.16 -12.77 15.32
C THR A 239 3.68 -12.78 14.94
N PHE A 240 2.90 -13.61 15.58
CA PHE A 240 1.43 -13.57 15.44
C PHE A 240 0.88 -12.15 15.64
N TRP A 241 1.35 -11.43 16.64
CA TRP A 241 0.88 -10.10 17.00
C TRP A 241 1.33 -9.03 16.02
N THR A 242 2.61 -9.05 15.62
CA THR A 242 3.15 -8.07 14.67
C THR A 242 2.47 -8.17 13.31
N LEU A 243 2.25 -9.40 12.80
CA LEU A 243 1.66 -9.63 11.49
C LEU A 243 0.14 -9.42 11.49
N SER A 244 -0.60 -9.92 12.49
CA SER A 244 -2.06 -9.80 12.52
C SER A 244 -2.52 -8.41 12.94
N ILE A 245 -2.06 -7.87 14.06
CA ILE A 245 -2.49 -6.58 14.60
C ILE A 245 -1.65 -5.44 14.01
N GLY A 246 -0.33 -5.53 14.10
CA GLY A 246 0.57 -4.52 13.55
C GLY A 246 0.36 -4.36 12.03
N GLY A 247 0.27 -5.46 11.29
CA GLY A 247 -0.04 -5.48 9.87
C GLY A 247 -1.39 -4.83 9.55
N ALA A 248 -2.43 -5.08 10.36
CA ALA A 248 -3.73 -4.44 10.20
C ALA A 248 -3.64 -2.92 10.33
N PHE A 249 -2.99 -2.41 11.39
CA PHE A 249 -2.81 -0.96 11.58
C PHE A 249 -1.95 -0.34 10.48
N THR A 250 -0.92 -1.03 9.99
CA THR A 250 -0.04 -0.53 8.92
C THR A 250 -0.77 -0.41 7.58
N ALA A 251 -1.61 -1.37 7.22
CA ALA A 251 -2.34 -1.37 5.96
C ALA A 251 -3.65 -0.56 6.04
N MET A 252 -4.26 -0.42 7.22
CA MET A 252 -5.57 0.21 7.41
C MET A 252 -5.66 1.63 6.83
N PRO A 253 -4.70 2.56 7.02
CA PRO A 253 -4.78 3.90 6.43
C PRO A 253 -5.02 3.85 4.93
N VAL A 254 -4.26 3.01 4.24
CA VAL A 254 -4.27 2.86 2.78
C VAL A 254 -5.60 2.32 2.27
N TRP A 255 -6.18 1.34 2.99
CA TRP A 255 -7.42 0.65 2.61
C TRP A 255 -8.70 1.35 3.06
N THR A 256 -8.62 2.36 3.94
CA THR A 256 -9.81 2.95 4.55
C THR A 256 -9.94 4.45 4.32
N VAL A 257 -8.90 5.24 4.65
CA VAL A 257 -8.98 6.71 4.67
C VAL A 257 -8.17 7.40 3.59
N CYS A 258 -7.19 6.72 2.98
CA CYS A 258 -6.42 7.31 1.90
C CYS A 258 -7.26 7.49 0.64
N GLN A 259 -6.93 8.53 -0.11
CA GLN A 259 -7.70 8.99 -1.27
C GLN A 259 -7.92 7.91 -2.34
N PRO A 260 -6.94 7.03 -2.71
CA PRO A 260 -7.18 5.99 -3.69
C PRO A 260 -8.33 5.03 -3.33
N ALA A 261 -8.48 4.71 -2.04
CA ALA A 261 -9.59 3.89 -1.55
C ALA A 261 -10.91 4.65 -1.62
N VAL A 262 -10.93 5.88 -1.10
CA VAL A 262 -12.13 6.73 -1.04
C VAL A 262 -12.66 7.04 -2.44
N GLN A 263 -11.79 7.34 -3.41
CA GLN A 263 -12.21 7.54 -4.80
C GLN A 263 -12.92 6.31 -5.39
N ARG A 264 -12.40 5.10 -5.11
CA ARG A 264 -13.03 3.86 -5.58
C ARG A 264 -14.34 3.56 -4.87
N PHE A 265 -14.44 3.88 -3.57
CA PHE A 265 -15.72 3.78 -2.86
C PHE A 265 -16.77 4.67 -3.48
N GLN A 266 -16.39 5.87 -3.88
CA GLN A 266 -17.28 6.86 -4.49
C GLN A 266 -17.54 6.59 -5.99
N ALA A 267 -16.70 5.83 -6.68
CA ALA A 267 -16.88 5.46 -8.08
C ALA A 267 -18.01 4.44 -8.28
N ALA A 268 -18.44 3.73 -7.24
CA ALA A 268 -19.48 2.71 -7.29
C ALA A 268 -20.87 3.30 -7.47
N LYS A 269 -21.76 2.61 -8.22
CA LYS A 269 -23.17 2.99 -8.40
C LYS A 269 -23.94 3.06 -7.08
N THR A 270 -23.66 2.14 -6.17
CA THR A 270 -24.36 2.04 -4.88
C THR A 270 -23.38 1.66 -3.76
N MET A 271 -23.74 2.02 -2.52
CA MET A 271 -22.97 1.59 -1.34
C MET A 271 -22.88 0.06 -1.22
N LYS A 272 -23.90 -0.68 -1.70
CA LYS A 272 -23.88 -2.16 -1.70
C LYS A 272 -22.80 -2.70 -2.64
N GLU A 273 -22.69 -2.11 -3.84
CA GLU A 273 -21.64 -2.46 -4.82
C GLU A 273 -20.25 -2.15 -4.27
N SER A 274 -20.06 -0.96 -3.67
CA SER A 274 -18.80 -0.56 -3.07
C SER A 274 -18.39 -1.50 -1.91
N ARG A 275 -19.34 -1.85 -1.03
CA ARG A 275 -19.09 -2.79 0.07
C ARG A 275 -18.77 -4.19 -0.44
N LYS A 276 -19.48 -4.66 -1.46
CA LYS A 276 -19.20 -5.96 -2.09
C LYS A 276 -17.80 -5.97 -2.68
N ALA A 277 -17.41 -4.93 -3.42
CA ALA A 277 -16.08 -4.78 -3.98
C ALA A 277 -15.01 -4.87 -2.89
N LEU A 278 -15.18 -4.13 -1.78
CA LEU A 278 -14.22 -4.12 -0.68
C LEU A 278 -14.10 -5.48 0.01
N LEU A 279 -15.24 -6.16 0.31
CA LEU A 279 -15.23 -7.48 0.95
C LEU A 279 -14.62 -8.57 0.07
N MET A 280 -14.80 -8.48 -1.25
CA MET A 280 -14.19 -9.41 -2.21
C MET A 280 -12.66 -9.27 -2.29
N ASN A 281 -12.08 -8.20 -1.74
CA ASN A 281 -10.63 -8.11 -1.62
C ASN A 281 -10.05 -9.10 -0.60
N ILE A 282 -10.82 -9.58 0.40
CA ILE A 282 -10.31 -10.60 1.35
C ILE A 282 -9.85 -11.85 0.60
N PRO A 283 -10.71 -12.59 -0.14
CA PRO A 283 -10.26 -13.76 -0.89
C PRO A 283 -9.20 -13.42 -1.95
N GLY A 284 -9.30 -12.25 -2.61
CA GLY A 284 -8.29 -11.82 -3.58
C GLY A 284 -6.90 -11.68 -2.95
N LEU A 285 -6.78 -10.98 -1.82
CA LEU A 285 -5.53 -10.81 -1.08
C LEU A 285 -4.98 -12.15 -0.55
N ILE A 286 -5.84 -13.03 -0.07
CA ILE A 286 -5.43 -14.37 0.38
C ILE A 286 -4.78 -15.14 -0.76
N ILE A 287 -5.41 -15.19 -1.93
CA ILE A 287 -4.87 -15.90 -3.11
C ILE A 287 -3.49 -15.34 -3.48
N ILE A 288 -3.34 -14.02 -3.55
CA ILE A 288 -2.06 -13.39 -3.93
C ILE A 288 -0.97 -13.67 -2.89
N VAL A 289 -1.27 -13.53 -1.60
CA VAL A 289 -0.28 -13.81 -0.55
C VAL A 289 0.14 -15.27 -0.59
N LEU A 290 -0.81 -16.20 -0.81
CA LEU A 290 -0.48 -17.62 -0.94
C LEU A 290 0.43 -17.89 -2.15
N LEU A 291 0.18 -17.27 -3.30
CA LEU A 291 1.06 -17.38 -4.47
C LEU A 291 2.45 -16.83 -4.17
N CYS A 292 2.57 -15.63 -3.61
CA CYS A 292 3.87 -15.04 -3.24
C CYS A 292 4.62 -15.87 -2.19
N VAL A 293 3.91 -16.44 -1.22
CA VAL A 293 4.50 -17.33 -0.19
C VAL A 293 5.03 -18.61 -0.84
N MET A 294 4.27 -19.20 -1.76
CA MET A 294 4.70 -20.39 -2.50
C MET A 294 5.93 -20.10 -3.37
N ASP A 295 5.95 -18.96 -4.07
CA ASP A 295 7.13 -18.53 -4.83
C ASP A 295 8.35 -18.39 -3.92
N GLY A 296 8.21 -17.81 -2.73
CA GLY A 296 9.29 -17.70 -1.75
C GLY A 296 9.80 -19.04 -1.25
N LEU A 297 8.91 -20.02 -1.01
CA LEU A 297 9.29 -21.39 -0.64
C LEU A 297 9.97 -22.14 -1.79
N VAL A 298 9.51 -21.95 -3.01
CA VAL A 298 10.14 -22.54 -4.22
C VAL A 298 11.57 -22.00 -4.37
N ILE A 299 11.76 -20.69 -4.26
CA ILE A 299 13.08 -20.07 -4.31
C ILE A 299 13.98 -20.64 -3.22
N TYR A 300 13.47 -20.72 -1.99
CA TYR A 300 14.20 -21.33 -0.88
C TYR A 300 14.57 -22.78 -1.19
N GLY A 301 13.64 -23.59 -1.69
CA GLY A 301 13.91 -24.99 -2.06
C GLY A 301 15.04 -25.14 -3.08
N VAL A 302 15.11 -24.24 -4.07
CA VAL A 302 16.20 -24.23 -5.08
C VAL A 302 17.55 -23.90 -4.47
N TYR A 303 17.60 -23.00 -3.50
CA TYR A 303 18.83 -22.50 -2.89
C TYR A 303 19.04 -22.97 -1.44
N ALA A 304 18.32 -24.05 -1.03
CA ALA A 304 18.37 -24.57 0.34
C ALA A 304 19.78 -24.97 0.79
N ASP A 305 20.60 -25.50 -0.13
CA ASP A 305 21.96 -25.97 0.17
C ASP A 305 23.03 -24.90 -0.02
N CYS A 306 22.72 -23.83 -0.75
CA CYS A 306 23.62 -22.71 -0.99
C CYS A 306 22.88 -21.37 -0.94
N ASP A 307 22.91 -20.69 0.20
CA ASP A 307 22.26 -19.40 0.37
C ASP A 307 22.91 -18.31 -0.47
N ILE A 308 22.10 -17.77 -1.42
CA ILE A 308 22.56 -16.71 -2.33
C ILE A 308 22.75 -15.36 -1.61
N GLY A 309 21.99 -15.10 -0.56
CA GLY A 309 22.08 -13.85 0.21
C GLY A 309 23.41 -13.72 0.96
N THR A 310 23.96 -14.85 1.46
CA THR A 310 25.19 -14.87 2.24
C THR A 310 26.41 -15.14 1.34
N TYR A 311 26.31 -16.09 0.43
CA TYR A 311 27.43 -16.55 -0.39
C TYR A 311 27.52 -15.85 -1.75
N GLY A 312 26.35 -15.50 -2.31
CA GLY A 312 26.24 -14.91 -3.64
C GLY A 312 26.29 -13.39 -3.69
N ARG A 313 26.86 -12.68 -2.70
CA ARG A 313 26.93 -11.21 -2.66
C ARG A 313 27.53 -10.55 -3.91
N LYS A 314 28.20 -11.30 -4.78
CA LYS A 314 28.64 -10.83 -6.10
C LYS A 314 27.50 -10.73 -7.11
N PHE A 315 26.42 -11.49 -6.91
CA PHE A 315 25.29 -11.59 -7.86
C PHE A 315 24.02 -10.91 -7.32
N VAL A 316 23.87 -10.87 -5.99
CA VAL A 316 22.68 -10.34 -5.29
C VAL A 316 23.15 -9.38 -4.21
N THR A 317 22.96 -8.08 -4.42
CA THR A 317 23.34 -7.02 -3.48
C THR A 317 22.28 -6.76 -2.41
N SER A 318 21.01 -7.11 -2.71
CA SER A 318 19.86 -6.97 -1.83
C SER A 318 19.01 -8.24 -1.86
N ASN A 319 18.36 -8.57 -0.73
CA ASN A 319 17.43 -9.70 -0.68
C ASN A 319 16.26 -9.56 -1.67
N ASP A 320 15.89 -8.34 -2.05
CA ASP A 320 14.83 -8.09 -3.05
C ASP A 320 15.22 -8.55 -4.46
N GLN A 321 16.51 -8.81 -4.71
CA GLN A 321 17.01 -9.36 -5.98
C GLN A 321 17.01 -10.89 -6.04
N VAL A 322 16.64 -11.57 -4.95
CA VAL A 322 16.67 -13.05 -4.89
C VAL A 322 15.69 -13.65 -5.89
N LEU A 323 14.46 -13.14 -5.97
CA LEU A 323 13.46 -13.59 -6.95
C LEU A 323 13.87 -13.25 -8.40
N PRO A 324 14.27 -12.02 -8.75
CA PRO A 324 14.82 -11.71 -10.07
C PRO A 324 16.02 -12.59 -10.46
N TYR A 325 16.95 -12.83 -9.54
CA TYR A 325 18.08 -13.70 -9.78
C TYR A 325 17.63 -15.15 -10.08
N PHE A 326 16.68 -15.68 -9.29
CA PHE A 326 16.10 -17.00 -9.52
C PHE A 326 15.50 -17.12 -10.93
N ILE A 327 14.77 -16.10 -11.38
CA ILE A 327 14.14 -16.06 -12.70
C ILE A 327 15.19 -16.22 -13.81
N ILE A 328 16.28 -15.45 -13.77
CA ILE A 328 17.33 -15.56 -14.79
C ILE A 328 18.14 -16.84 -14.66
N HIS A 329 18.54 -17.19 -13.45
CA HIS A 329 19.45 -18.32 -13.22
C HIS A 329 18.79 -19.68 -13.50
N LYS A 330 17.51 -19.85 -13.15
CA LYS A 330 16.81 -21.15 -13.31
C LYS A 330 15.76 -21.15 -14.41
N LEU A 331 15.04 -20.05 -14.59
CA LEU A 331 13.93 -19.97 -15.52
C LEU A 331 14.30 -19.29 -16.85
N GLY A 332 15.49 -18.69 -16.97
CA GLY A 332 15.97 -18.04 -18.19
C GLY A 332 16.10 -18.97 -19.41
N LYS A 333 16.19 -20.27 -19.18
CA LYS A 333 16.16 -21.29 -20.25
C LYS A 333 14.81 -21.43 -20.95
N TYR A 334 13.73 -20.88 -20.38
CA TYR A 334 12.39 -20.90 -20.95
C TYR A 334 12.09 -19.52 -21.58
N PRO A 335 12.21 -19.35 -22.92
CA PRO A 335 11.97 -18.07 -23.58
C PRO A 335 10.56 -17.53 -23.28
N GLY A 336 10.45 -16.26 -22.92
CA GLY A 336 9.20 -15.60 -22.56
C GLY A 336 8.87 -15.59 -21.06
N VAL A 337 9.42 -16.50 -20.25
CA VAL A 337 9.16 -16.56 -18.79
C VAL A 337 9.75 -15.37 -18.06
N PRO A 338 11.02 -14.96 -18.29
CA PRO A 338 11.54 -13.72 -17.72
C PRO A 338 10.75 -12.49 -18.15
N GLY A 339 10.26 -12.46 -19.40
CA GLY A 339 9.40 -11.39 -19.93
C GLY A 339 8.05 -11.30 -19.22
N ILE A 340 7.38 -12.44 -18.97
CA ILE A 340 6.12 -12.52 -18.20
C ILE A 340 6.33 -12.02 -16.77
N PHE A 341 7.39 -12.48 -16.11
CA PHE A 341 7.73 -12.03 -14.74
C PHE A 341 7.99 -10.53 -14.69
N THR A 342 8.78 -10.00 -15.62
CA THR A 342 9.05 -8.55 -15.69
C THR A 342 7.75 -7.79 -15.94
N SER A 343 6.88 -8.28 -16.85
CA SER A 343 5.55 -7.70 -17.09
C SER A 343 4.67 -7.71 -15.83
N CYS A 344 4.73 -8.78 -15.04
CA CYS A 344 4.05 -8.89 -13.75
C CYS A 344 4.49 -7.79 -12.78
N LEU A 345 5.79 -7.60 -12.59
CA LEU A 345 6.33 -6.57 -11.70
C LEU A 345 5.98 -5.15 -12.15
N PHE A 346 6.15 -4.86 -13.44
CA PHE A 346 5.83 -3.54 -13.99
C PHE A 346 4.33 -3.27 -13.98
N SER A 347 3.48 -4.27 -14.16
CA SER A 347 2.03 -4.13 -13.97
C SER A 347 1.68 -3.68 -12.56
N GLY A 348 2.29 -4.29 -11.53
CA GLY A 348 2.10 -3.87 -10.14
C GLY A 348 2.60 -2.44 -9.86
N ALA A 349 3.75 -2.06 -10.43
CA ALA A 349 4.27 -0.70 -10.28
C ALA A 349 3.39 0.35 -10.98
N LEU A 350 3.00 0.09 -12.23
CA LEU A 350 2.22 1.02 -13.05
C LEU A 350 0.81 1.23 -12.49
N SER A 351 0.13 0.17 -12.03
CA SER A 351 -1.18 0.25 -11.38
C SER A 351 -1.13 1.10 -10.12
N THR A 352 -0.15 0.84 -9.24
CA THR A 352 0.03 1.60 -8.00
C THR A 352 0.41 3.05 -8.28
N ALA A 353 1.34 3.30 -9.21
CA ALA A 353 1.81 4.65 -9.52
C ALA A 353 0.71 5.50 -10.16
N SER A 354 -0.05 4.97 -11.11
CA SER A 354 -1.16 5.69 -11.76
C SER A 354 -2.26 6.05 -10.76
N SER A 355 -2.63 5.09 -9.90
CA SER A 355 -3.63 5.30 -8.85
C SER A 355 -3.19 6.35 -7.83
N GLY A 356 -1.93 6.30 -7.40
CA GLY A 356 -1.38 7.27 -6.46
C GLY A 356 -1.31 8.68 -7.04
N MET A 357 -0.75 8.85 -8.25
CA MET A 357 -0.67 10.15 -8.91
C MET A 357 -2.04 10.78 -9.16
N ASN A 358 -3.02 9.99 -9.65
CA ASN A 358 -4.39 10.46 -9.85
C ASN A 358 -5.03 10.91 -8.53
N SER A 359 -4.79 10.17 -7.46
CA SER A 359 -5.36 10.45 -6.15
C SER A 359 -4.75 11.66 -5.47
N ILE A 360 -3.43 11.84 -5.54
CA ILE A 360 -2.77 13.05 -5.01
C ILE A 360 -3.22 14.28 -5.81
N SER A 361 -3.35 14.17 -7.14
CA SER A 361 -3.82 15.29 -7.94
C SER A 361 -5.25 15.69 -7.58
N ALA A 362 -6.11 14.73 -7.24
CA ALA A 362 -7.47 14.99 -6.75
C ALA A 362 -7.46 15.69 -5.38
N VAL A 363 -6.65 15.20 -4.45
CA VAL A 363 -6.48 15.81 -3.12
C VAL A 363 -5.95 17.24 -3.24
N MET A 364 -4.90 17.46 -4.03
CA MET A 364 -4.33 18.79 -4.23
C MET A 364 -5.32 19.77 -4.89
N LEU A 365 -6.09 19.29 -5.88
CA LEU A 365 -7.13 20.10 -6.50
C LEU A 365 -8.23 20.48 -5.52
N GLU A 366 -8.79 19.50 -4.80
CA GLU A 366 -9.95 19.72 -3.92
C GLU A 366 -9.59 20.44 -2.62
N ASP A 367 -8.44 20.09 -2.02
CA ASP A 367 -8.07 20.56 -0.70
C ASP A 367 -7.27 21.88 -0.74
N ILE A 368 -6.58 22.17 -1.82
CA ILE A 368 -5.75 23.38 -1.95
C ILE A 368 -6.31 24.30 -3.02
N VAL A 369 -6.34 23.87 -4.29
CA VAL A 369 -6.65 24.77 -5.41
C VAL A 369 -8.06 25.35 -5.30
N LYS A 370 -9.07 24.52 -5.08
CA LYS A 370 -10.47 24.98 -4.93
C LYS A 370 -10.71 25.80 -3.65
N LYS A 371 -9.84 25.68 -2.63
CA LYS A 371 -9.90 26.53 -1.43
C LYS A 371 -9.32 27.93 -1.70
N ILE A 372 -8.30 28.03 -2.57
CA ILE A 372 -7.71 29.31 -2.96
C ILE A 372 -8.59 29.98 -4.03
N LYS A 373 -9.13 29.20 -4.98
CA LYS A 373 -9.97 29.68 -6.07
C LYS A 373 -11.27 28.87 -6.17
N PRO A 374 -12.30 29.20 -5.36
CA PRO A 374 -13.56 28.45 -5.30
C PRO A 374 -14.32 28.43 -6.64
N ASP A 375 -14.24 29.52 -7.40
CA ASP A 375 -14.98 29.73 -8.65
C ASP A 375 -14.26 29.18 -9.90
N ILE A 376 -13.32 28.24 -9.74
CA ILE A 376 -12.63 27.62 -10.87
C ILE A 376 -13.61 26.77 -11.67
N ASN A 377 -13.70 27.02 -12.98
CA ASN A 377 -14.56 26.22 -13.86
C ASN A 377 -14.01 24.79 -14.04
N ASP A 378 -14.89 23.86 -14.39
CA ASP A 378 -14.57 22.43 -14.50
C ASP A 378 -13.44 22.13 -15.50
N ALA A 379 -13.39 22.85 -16.63
CA ALA A 379 -12.34 22.66 -17.64
C ALA A 379 -10.97 23.06 -17.10
N SER A 380 -10.87 24.23 -16.44
CA SER A 380 -9.64 24.70 -15.80
C SER A 380 -9.24 23.81 -14.61
N ALA A 381 -10.20 23.35 -13.80
CA ALA A 381 -9.95 22.43 -12.70
C ALA A 381 -9.36 21.10 -13.21
N THR A 382 -9.91 20.56 -14.29
CA THR A 382 -9.40 19.34 -14.93
C THR A 382 -7.98 19.55 -15.49
N LEU A 383 -7.72 20.70 -16.14
CA LEU A 383 -6.38 21.04 -16.63
C LEU A 383 -5.37 21.16 -15.49
N VAL A 384 -5.72 21.85 -14.40
CA VAL A 384 -4.86 21.99 -13.22
C VAL A 384 -4.57 20.60 -12.60
N SER A 385 -5.58 19.72 -12.51
CA SER A 385 -5.36 18.35 -12.04
C SER A 385 -4.36 17.59 -12.92
N LYS A 386 -4.42 17.73 -14.24
CA LYS A 386 -3.46 17.12 -15.17
C LYS A 386 -2.05 17.67 -14.98
N ILE A 387 -1.91 18.99 -14.80
CA ILE A 387 -0.61 19.63 -14.53
C ILE A 387 -0.03 19.10 -13.21
N ILE A 388 -0.84 19.02 -12.16
CA ILE A 388 -0.40 18.48 -10.87
C ILE A 388 0.06 17.02 -11.04
N ALA A 389 -0.71 16.16 -11.73
CA ALA A 389 -0.34 14.76 -11.96
C ALA A 389 0.99 14.63 -12.73
N CYS A 390 1.21 15.47 -13.75
CA CYS A 390 2.46 15.51 -14.50
C CYS A 390 3.65 15.95 -13.62
N SER A 391 3.48 17.01 -12.84
CA SER A 391 4.51 17.51 -11.91
C SER A 391 4.87 16.49 -10.84
N LEU A 392 3.87 15.78 -10.32
CA LEU A 392 4.07 14.67 -9.38
C LEU A 392 4.88 13.53 -10.01
N GLY A 393 4.59 13.18 -11.27
CA GLY A 393 5.36 12.17 -11.99
C GLY A 393 6.85 12.52 -12.08
N VAL A 394 7.18 13.77 -12.45
CA VAL A 394 8.57 14.25 -12.49
C VAL A 394 9.21 14.20 -11.09
N LEU A 395 8.50 14.66 -10.06
CA LEU A 395 9.00 14.64 -8.68
C LEU A 395 9.28 13.21 -8.20
N VAL A 396 8.37 12.27 -8.47
CA VAL A 396 8.50 10.86 -8.06
C VAL A 396 9.68 10.20 -8.78
N ILE A 397 9.88 10.47 -10.08
CA ILE A 397 11.07 10.02 -10.82
C ILE A 397 12.35 10.52 -10.13
N GLY A 398 12.43 11.81 -9.81
CA GLY A 398 13.58 12.38 -9.10
C GLY A 398 13.85 11.72 -7.74
N LEU A 399 12.79 11.50 -6.95
CA LEU A 399 12.91 10.86 -5.64
C LEU A 399 13.27 9.36 -5.73
N ALA A 400 12.87 8.65 -6.79
CA ALA A 400 13.19 7.24 -6.97
C ALA A 400 14.72 6.99 -7.00
N PHE A 401 15.51 7.95 -7.52
CA PHE A 401 16.97 7.86 -7.47
C PHE A 401 17.54 7.94 -6.05
N LEU A 402 16.85 8.59 -5.11
CA LEU A 402 17.30 8.67 -3.71
C LEU A 402 17.02 7.40 -2.93
N VAL A 403 16.05 6.59 -3.36
CA VAL A 403 15.65 5.35 -2.66
C VAL A 403 16.81 4.36 -2.59
N SER A 404 17.67 4.30 -3.62
CA SER A 404 18.85 3.40 -3.66
C SER A 404 19.83 3.60 -2.51
N ILE A 405 19.82 4.77 -1.87
CA ILE A 405 20.73 5.11 -0.77
C ILE A 405 20.38 4.38 0.53
N PHE A 406 19.11 4.00 0.73
CA PHE A 406 18.66 3.47 2.02
C PHE A 406 19.05 2.02 2.30
N GLY A 407 19.40 1.22 1.30
CA GLY A 407 19.97 -0.13 1.48
C GLY A 407 19.13 -1.13 2.29
N THR A 408 17.83 -0.85 2.52
CA THR A 408 16.89 -1.71 3.23
C THR A 408 15.98 -2.46 2.25
N MET A 409 15.36 -3.56 2.71
CA MET A 409 14.35 -4.27 1.90
C MET A 409 13.21 -3.31 1.53
N VAL A 410 12.80 -3.31 0.24
CA VAL A 410 11.76 -2.40 -0.27
C VAL A 410 10.42 -2.57 0.46
N LEU A 411 10.07 -3.78 0.89
CA LEU A 411 8.88 -4.06 1.67
C LEU A 411 8.91 -3.37 3.03
N GLN A 412 10.04 -3.46 3.74
CA GLN A 412 10.21 -2.81 5.04
C GLN A 412 10.15 -1.29 4.91
N LEU A 413 10.79 -0.73 3.86
CA LEU A 413 10.78 0.72 3.61
C LEU A 413 9.35 1.22 3.36
N ALA A 414 8.59 0.53 2.50
CA ALA A 414 7.20 0.88 2.21
C ALA A 414 6.31 0.85 3.46
N TYR A 415 6.39 -0.21 4.26
CA TYR A 415 5.61 -0.33 5.49
C TYR A 415 6.03 0.68 6.55
N SER A 416 7.32 1.05 6.61
CA SER A 416 7.79 2.14 7.48
C SER A 416 7.18 3.49 7.08
N ILE A 417 7.13 3.82 5.79
CA ILE A 417 6.48 5.04 5.28
C ILE A 417 4.98 5.06 5.67
N PHE A 418 4.28 3.94 5.49
CA PHE A 418 2.87 3.82 5.91
C PHE A 418 2.71 3.95 7.42
N GLY A 419 3.62 3.42 8.19
CA GLY A 419 3.60 3.51 9.64
C GLY A 419 3.83 4.94 10.13
N ILE A 420 4.85 5.62 9.61
CA ILE A 420 5.28 6.95 10.05
C ILE A 420 4.23 8.02 9.76
N LEU A 421 3.67 8.01 8.56
CA LEU A 421 2.74 9.07 8.10
C LEU A 421 1.28 8.61 8.13
N GLY A 422 1.02 7.37 7.70
CA GLY A 422 -0.33 6.81 7.64
C GLY A 422 -0.94 6.52 9.01
N GLY A 423 -0.12 6.09 9.98
CA GLY A 423 -0.59 5.88 11.35
C GLY A 423 -1.19 7.14 11.97
N PRO A 424 -0.45 8.24 12.08
CA PRO A 424 -0.97 9.52 12.57
C PRO A 424 -2.14 10.06 11.75
N TYR A 425 -2.12 9.88 10.42
CA TYR A 425 -3.22 10.26 9.55
C TYR A 425 -4.51 9.48 9.88
N LEU A 426 -4.43 8.15 10.05
CA LEU A 426 -5.56 7.33 10.51
C LEU A 426 -6.02 7.74 11.92
N GLY A 427 -5.09 8.09 12.80
CA GLY A 427 -5.36 8.57 14.15
C GLY A 427 -6.25 9.81 14.18
N LEU A 428 -6.09 10.73 13.22
CA LEU A 428 -6.98 11.90 13.07
C LEU A 428 -8.43 11.49 12.79
N PHE A 429 -8.65 10.48 11.95
CA PHE A 429 -10.00 10.00 11.67
C PHE A 429 -10.61 9.29 12.87
N PHE A 430 -9.85 8.44 13.56
CA PHE A 430 -10.34 7.81 14.79
C PHE A 430 -10.66 8.85 15.87
N LEU A 431 -9.79 9.85 16.07
CA LEU A 431 -10.05 10.94 17.01
C LEU A 431 -11.35 11.69 16.64
N GLY A 432 -11.54 12.02 15.37
CA GLY A 432 -12.71 12.72 14.88
C GLY A 432 -14.01 11.94 15.02
N MET A 433 -13.96 10.64 14.71
CA MET A 433 -15.14 9.76 14.72
C MET A 433 -15.54 9.32 16.12
N MET A 434 -14.55 8.99 16.97
CA MET A 434 -14.80 8.36 18.27
C MET A 434 -14.95 9.35 19.42
N VAL A 435 -14.39 10.56 19.30
CA VAL A 435 -14.33 11.52 20.40
C VAL A 435 -15.15 12.78 20.10
N PRO A 436 -16.43 12.87 20.55
CA PRO A 436 -17.31 13.99 20.21
C PRO A 436 -16.81 15.37 20.65
N TRP A 437 -16.04 15.41 21.73
CA TRP A 437 -15.49 16.63 22.32
C TRP A 437 -14.08 16.99 21.82
N ALA A 438 -13.52 16.21 20.91
CA ALA A 438 -12.22 16.53 20.28
C ALA A 438 -12.34 17.82 19.45
N ASN A 439 -11.30 18.64 19.50
CA ASN A 439 -11.24 19.94 18.83
C ASN A 439 -10.03 20.03 17.87
N SER A 440 -10.00 21.13 17.10
CA SER A 440 -8.95 21.35 16.08
C SER A 440 -7.55 21.43 16.66
N VAL A 441 -7.39 22.03 17.85
CA VAL A 441 -6.07 22.15 18.51
C VAL A 441 -5.57 20.78 18.93
N GLY A 442 -6.44 19.99 19.58
CA GLY A 442 -6.09 18.62 19.95
C GLY A 442 -5.76 17.75 18.75
N ALA A 443 -6.54 17.83 17.66
CA ALA A 443 -6.26 17.10 16.43
C ALA A 443 -4.90 17.47 15.84
N PHE A 444 -4.58 18.77 15.77
CA PHE A 444 -3.30 19.25 15.24
C PHE A 444 -2.11 18.82 16.08
N CYS A 445 -2.16 19.06 17.40
CA CYS A 445 -1.09 18.66 18.32
C CYS A 445 -0.93 17.14 18.40
N GLY A 446 -2.05 16.40 18.39
CA GLY A 446 -2.04 14.96 18.38
C GLY A 446 -1.35 14.38 17.16
N ALA A 447 -1.68 14.87 15.95
CA ALA A 447 -1.04 14.42 14.72
C ALA A 447 0.45 14.78 14.69
N PHE A 448 0.82 15.98 15.14
CA PHE A 448 2.22 16.41 15.22
C PHE A 448 3.04 15.49 16.12
N LEU A 449 2.53 15.17 17.32
CA LEU A 449 3.20 14.24 18.24
C LEU A 449 3.21 12.82 17.70
N GLY A 450 2.14 12.38 17.03
CA GLY A 450 2.10 11.07 16.35
C GLY A 450 3.19 10.92 15.30
N VAL A 451 3.33 11.91 14.40
CA VAL A 451 4.38 11.92 13.38
C VAL A 451 5.77 12.00 14.00
N SER A 452 5.96 12.90 14.97
CA SER A 452 7.27 13.10 15.64
C SER A 452 7.73 11.82 16.35
N SER A 453 6.83 11.11 17.04
CA SER A 453 7.15 9.86 17.75
C SER A 453 7.53 8.73 16.80
N THR A 454 6.79 8.56 15.71
CA THR A 454 7.05 7.51 14.72
C THR A 454 8.30 7.81 13.88
N LEU A 455 8.53 9.07 13.54
CA LEU A 455 9.73 9.52 12.83
C LEU A 455 10.98 9.35 13.70
N TRP A 456 10.91 9.74 14.98
CA TRP A 456 11.99 9.51 15.94
C TRP A 456 12.35 8.03 16.07
N LEU A 457 11.33 7.16 16.19
CA LEU A 457 11.51 5.71 16.25
C LEU A 457 12.19 5.17 14.97
N ALA A 458 11.72 5.61 13.79
CA ALA A 458 12.26 5.16 12.51
C ALA A 458 13.70 5.62 12.28
N ILE A 459 14.03 6.88 12.59
CA ILE A 459 15.40 7.41 12.51
C ILE A 459 16.31 6.65 13.49
N GLY A 460 15.84 6.42 14.72
CA GLY A 460 16.60 5.64 15.70
C GLY A 460 16.88 4.22 15.24
N ALA A 461 15.91 3.55 14.58
CA ALA A 461 16.09 2.22 14.01
C ALA A 461 17.09 2.19 12.83
N ILE A 462 17.25 3.28 12.09
CA ILE A 462 18.26 3.41 11.04
C ILE A 462 19.65 3.60 11.65
N MET A 463 19.77 4.44 12.68
CA MET A 463 21.04 4.73 13.35
C MET A 463 21.54 3.55 14.20
N HIS A 464 20.61 2.79 14.77
CA HIS A 464 20.84 1.61 15.60
C HIS A 464 20.07 0.41 15.06
N PRO A 465 20.50 -0.17 13.93
CA PRO A 465 19.76 -1.22 13.26
C PRO A 465 19.56 -2.42 14.21
N PRO A 466 18.32 -2.91 14.36
CA PRO A 466 18.05 -4.05 15.20
C PRO A 466 18.73 -5.30 14.66
N ASN A 467 19.14 -6.20 15.55
CA ASN A 467 19.70 -7.50 15.17
C ASN A 467 18.65 -8.27 14.35
N LYS A 468 19.00 -8.61 13.11
CA LYS A 468 18.11 -9.36 12.21
C LYS A 468 18.21 -10.84 12.57
N HIS A 469 17.14 -11.39 13.12
CA HIS A 469 17.01 -12.85 13.29
C HIS A 469 16.58 -13.46 11.95
N ALA A 470 17.52 -13.73 11.06
CA ALA A 470 17.24 -14.53 9.87
C ALA A 470 17.15 -16.02 10.25
N ALA A 471 16.43 -16.81 9.47
CA ALA A 471 16.39 -18.24 9.68
C ALA A 471 17.72 -18.91 9.29
N VAL A 472 17.89 -20.17 9.65
CA VAL A 472 19.10 -20.96 9.40
C VAL A 472 19.43 -20.97 7.90
N VAL A 473 20.69 -20.73 7.54
CA VAL A 473 21.19 -20.81 6.16
C VAL A 473 22.28 -21.87 6.05
N LYS A 474 22.26 -22.62 4.92
CA LYS A 474 23.28 -23.61 4.58
C LYS A 474 24.16 -23.06 3.46
N VAL A 475 25.45 -23.34 3.54
CA VAL A 475 26.45 -22.96 2.52
C VAL A 475 27.27 -24.16 2.01
N THR A 476 26.88 -25.36 2.43
CA THR A 476 27.60 -26.61 2.11
C THR A 476 27.58 -26.97 0.62
N GLY A 477 26.52 -26.63 -0.10
CA GLY A 477 26.35 -26.90 -1.52
C GLY A 477 26.97 -25.87 -2.45
N CYS A 478 27.58 -24.80 -1.91
CA CYS A 478 28.14 -23.71 -2.70
C CYS A 478 29.49 -24.05 -3.41
N LYS A 479 29.92 -25.29 -3.40
CA LYS A 479 31.21 -25.71 -3.99
C LYS A 479 31.32 -25.44 -5.49
N GLU A 480 30.24 -25.45 -6.23
CA GLU A 480 30.22 -25.13 -7.66
C GLU A 480 30.51 -23.65 -7.96
N PHE A 481 30.36 -22.80 -6.97
CA PHE A 481 30.70 -21.36 -7.06
C PHE A 481 32.18 -21.06 -6.79
N HIS A 482 33.00 -22.08 -6.45
CA HIS A 482 34.33 -21.92 -5.88
C HIS A 482 35.48 -21.91 -6.87
N SER A 483 35.27 -21.95 -8.18
CA SER A 483 36.42 -22.17 -9.05
C SER A 483 37.44 -21.01 -9.12
N ASN A 484 37.14 -19.80 -8.62
CA ASN A 484 38.07 -18.67 -8.79
C ASN A 484 38.12 -17.56 -7.72
N THR A 485 37.74 -17.80 -6.45
CA THR A 485 37.88 -16.74 -5.45
C THR A 485 38.50 -17.24 -4.15
N THR A 486 39.76 -16.86 -3.93
CA THR A 486 40.43 -16.88 -2.61
C THR A 486 39.65 -15.97 -1.65
N PHE A 487 39.01 -16.56 -0.65
CA PHE A 487 38.40 -15.83 0.46
C PHE A 487 39.47 -15.22 1.33
N THR A 488 39.58 -13.90 1.37
CA THR A 488 40.24 -13.21 2.44
C THR A 488 39.39 -13.26 3.70
N ASN A 489 39.90 -13.89 4.74
CA ASN A 489 39.29 -14.29 6.02
C ASN A 489 38.76 -13.15 6.91
N THR A 490 38.31 -12.01 6.40
CA THR A 490 38.17 -10.81 7.23
C THR A 490 36.75 -10.43 7.64
N THR A 491 35.69 -11.18 7.26
CA THR A 491 34.32 -10.77 7.64
C THR A 491 33.30 -11.89 7.98
N ILE A 492 33.73 -13.13 8.07
CA ILE A 492 32.85 -14.21 8.58
C ILE A 492 33.31 -14.50 10.01
N SER A 493 32.65 -13.85 10.96
CA SER A 493 32.83 -14.09 12.40
C SER A 493 32.54 -15.54 12.82
N PRO A 494 32.98 -15.97 14.02
CA PRO A 494 33.24 -17.35 14.44
C PRO A 494 32.00 -18.23 14.68
N LEU A 495 30.93 -18.07 13.93
CA LEU A 495 29.71 -18.87 13.99
C LEU A 495 29.65 -20.06 12.99
N MET A 496 30.73 -20.27 12.24
CA MET A 496 30.88 -21.49 11.44
C MET A 496 31.28 -22.66 12.34
N ASN A 497 30.31 -23.38 12.86
CA ASN A 497 30.56 -24.76 13.22
C ASN A 497 31.02 -25.48 11.93
N GLY A 498 32.03 -26.35 11.98
CA GLY A 498 32.62 -27.02 10.79
C GLY A 498 31.64 -27.81 9.91
N THR A 499 30.33 -27.67 10.11
CA THR A 499 29.21 -28.26 9.36
C THR A 499 28.72 -27.41 8.18
N GLY A 500 29.26 -26.20 7.96
CA GLY A 500 28.77 -25.28 6.90
C GLY A 500 27.33 -24.78 7.10
N ILE A 501 26.77 -24.91 8.32
CA ILE A 501 25.45 -24.41 8.69
C ILE A 501 25.67 -23.15 9.53
N ILE A 502 25.16 -22.02 9.04
CA ILE A 502 25.19 -20.75 9.77
C ILE A 502 23.84 -20.64 10.51
N ARG A 503 23.89 -20.75 11.84
CA ARG A 503 22.76 -20.43 12.71
C ARG A 503 22.96 -19.02 13.22
N PRO A 504 22.13 -18.04 12.78
CA PRO A 504 22.14 -16.74 13.43
C PRO A 504 21.82 -16.94 14.91
N SER A 505 22.51 -16.22 15.80
CA SER A 505 22.25 -16.33 17.24
C SER A 505 20.77 -16.00 17.50
N LEU A 506 20.01 -16.97 17.99
CA LEU A 506 18.61 -16.79 18.41
C LEU A 506 18.51 -15.93 19.68
N ASP A 507 19.64 -15.67 20.34
CA ASP A 507 19.66 -14.84 21.53
C ASP A 507 19.57 -13.36 21.14
N PHE A 508 18.33 -12.86 21.16
CA PHE A 508 18.12 -11.44 21.31
C PHE A 508 18.75 -11.03 22.65
N LYS A 509 20.01 -10.59 22.61
CA LYS A 509 20.57 -9.86 23.76
C LYS A 509 19.92 -8.49 23.73
N PRO A 510 19.00 -8.18 24.67
CA PRO A 510 18.54 -6.82 24.83
C PRO A 510 19.79 -5.96 25.00
N SER A 511 19.91 -4.93 24.22
CA SER A 511 20.90 -3.89 24.53
C SER A 511 20.58 -3.41 25.95
N ASP A 512 21.58 -3.31 26.80
CA ASP A 512 21.44 -2.81 28.18
C ASP A 512 20.93 -1.35 28.24
N ASN A 513 20.81 -0.72 27.06
CA ASN A 513 20.32 0.64 26.91
C ASN A 513 18.84 0.62 26.51
N ALA A 514 17.96 1.16 27.37
CA ALA A 514 16.52 1.24 27.15
C ALA A 514 16.16 1.93 25.82
N LEU A 515 16.95 2.91 25.37
CA LEU A 515 16.75 3.65 24.13
C LEU A 515 16.99 2.77 22.90
N SER A 516 18.05 1.97 22.91
CA SER A 516 18.33 1.00 21.83
C SER A 516 17.27 -0.09 21.76
N SER A 517 16.73 -0.50 22.90
CA SER A 517 15.58 -1.42 22.98
C SER A 517 14.32 -0.84 22.34
N TRP A 518 14.07 0.46 22.55
CA TRP A 518 12.96 1.18 21.91
C TRP A 518 13.10 1.24 20.38
N TYR A 519 14.29 1.54 19.87
CA TYR A 519 14.56 1.59 18.42
C TYR A 519 14.49 0.22 17.73
N SER A 520 14.54 -0.87 18.50
CA SER A 520 14.44 -2.23 17.97
C SER A 520 12.99 -2.70 17.71
N ILE A 521 11.97 -1.87 18.00
CA ILE A 521 10.57 -2.21 17.75
C ILE A 521 10.35 -2.49 16.25
N SER A 522 9.61 -3.58 15.94
CA SER A 522 9.27 -3.96 14.58
C SER A 522 8.54 -2.82 13.83
N TYR A 523 8.94 -2.59 12.59
CA TYR A 523 8.33 -1.56 11.73
C TYR A 523 6.81 -1.74 11.55
N LEU A 524 6.28 -2.95 11.73
CA LEU A 524 4.84 -3.22 11.67
C LEU A 524 4.05 -2.56 12.81
N TRP A 525 4.69 -2.19 13.91
CA TRP A 525 4.04 -1.45 15.01
C TRP A 525 4.03 0.07 14.83
N TYR A 526 4.79 0.63 13.87
CA TYR A 526 4.89 2.09 13.71
C TYR A 526 3.53 2.74 13.49
N ALA A 527 2.65 2.14 12.66
CA ALA A 527 1.31 2.68 12.46
C ALA A 527 0.45 2.65 13.73
N ALA A 528 0.47 1.54 14.48
CA ALA A 528 -0.27 1.42 15.74
C ALA A 528 0.21 2.45 16.77
N ILE A 529 1.53 2.65 16.87
CA ILE A 529 2.14 3.67 17.73
C ILE A 529 1.69 5.07 17.27
N GLY A 530 1.76 5.37 15.97
CA GLY A 530 1.33 6.65 15.41
C GLY A 530 -0.14 6.96 15.67
N VAL A 531 -1.03 5.97 15.45
CA VAL A 531 -2.46 6.08 15.78
C VAL A 531 -2.65 6.38 17.28
N SER A 532 -1.98 5.61 18.14
CA SER A 532 -2.14 5.70 19.60
C SER A 532 -1.66 7.06 20.12
N PHE A 533 -0.49 7.53 19.70
CA PHE A 533 0.01 8.84 20.09
C PHE A 533 -0.90 9.96 19.59
N THR A 534 -1.35 9.91 18.33
CA THR A 534 -2.26 10.91 17.77
C THR A 534 -3.58 10.94 18.53
N PHE A 535 -4.15 9.79 18.84
CA PHE A 535 -5.43 9.68 19.53
C PHE A 535 -5.33 10.16 20.98
N VAL A 536 -4.37 9.62 21.74
CA VAL A 536 -4.21 9.95 23.18
C VAL A 536 -3.80 11.41 23.36
N ALA A 537 -2.78 11.88 22.64
CA ALA A 537 -2.37 13.28 22.70
C ALA A 537 -3.49 14.22 22.20
N GLY A 538 -4.21 13.83 21.15
CA GLY A 538 -5.37 14.57 20.65
C GLY A 538 -6.46 14.74 21.71
N CYS A 539 -6.75 13.69 22.47
CA CYS A 539 -7.68 13.75 23.60
C CYS A 539 -7.15 14.69 24.70
N ILE A 540 -5.90 14.51 25.11
CA ILE A 540 -5.29 15.33 26.19
C ILE A 540 -5.30 16.82 25.82
N PHE A 541 -4.79 17.18 24.65
CA PHE A 541 -4.75 18.59 24.21
C PHE A 541 -6.15 19.18 23.98
N SER A 542 -7.11 18.37 23.54
CA SER A 542 -8.51 18.81 23.44
C SER A 542 -9.11 19.13 24.79
N LEU A 543 -8.82 18.35 25.84
CA LEU A 543 -9.25 18.63 27.22
C LEU A 543 -8.57 19.85 27.78
N ILE A 544 -7.26 19.98 27.63
CA ILE A 544 -6.49 21.16 28.10
C ILE A 544 -7.06 22.43 27.46
N TYR A 545 -7.23 22.42 26.13
CA TYR A 545 -7.81 23.56 25.42
C TYR A 545 -9.20 23.92 25.96
N ARG A 546 -10.06 22.92 26.20
CA ARG A 546 -11.41 23.14 26.73
C ARG A 546 -11.40 23.77 28.12
N VAL A 547 -10.50 23.32 28.99
CA VAL A 547 -10.33 23.90 30.36
C VAL A 547 -9.84 25.32 30.27
N ILE A 548 -8.79 25.60 29.50
CA ILE A 548 -8.23 26.94 29.32
C ILE A 548 -9.28 27.89 28.71
N TYR A 549 -9.98 27.47 27.67
CA TYR A 549 -11.01 28.26 27.02
C TYR A 549 -12.16 28.61 27.98
N LYS A 550 -12.60 27.63 28.80
CA LYS A 550 -13.61 27.86 29.85
C LYS A 550 -13.12 28.86 30.92
N ALA A 551 -11.86 28.78 31.32
CA ALA A 551 -11.27 29.69 32.30
C ALA A 551 -11.18 31.13 31.78
N ILE A 552 -10.87 31.32 30.48
CA ILE A 552 -10.73 32.65 29.87
C ILE A 552 -12.09 33.25 29.48
N CYS A 553 -12.96 32.46 28.83
CA CYS A 553 -14.20 32.93 28.21
C CYS A 553 -15.45 32.69 29.08
N GLY A 554 -15.34 32.03 30.22
CA GLY A 554 -16.45 31.74 31.13
C GLY A 554 -17.45 30.67 30.65
N HIS A 555 -17.33 30.21 29.41
CA HIS A 555 -18.19 29.16 28.82
C HIS A 555 -17.39 28.14 28.03
N VAL A 556 -17.97 26.97 27.86
CA VAL A 556 -17.33 25.92 27.05
C VAL A 556 -17.66 26.16 25.57
N LYS A 557 -16.64 26.24 24.72
CA LYS A 557 -16.84 26.30 23.27
C LYS A 557 -17.56 25.04 22.80
N LYS A 558 -18.69 25.22 22.10
CA LYS A 558 -19.42 24.11 21.50
C LYS A 558 -18.69 23.67 20.24
N GLU A 559 -18.12 22.48 20.29
CA GLU A 559 -17.48 21.87 19.11
C GLU A 559 -18.52 21.33 18.12
N ASN A 560 -18.13 21.22 16.84
CA ASN A 560 -19.02 20.66 15.83
C ASN A 560 -19.13 19.14 16.04
N SER A 561 -20.14 18.74 16.80
CA SER A 561 -20.48 17.34 17.11
C SER A 561 -21.67 16.86 16.29
N ASP A 562 -21.71 17.23 14.99
CA ASP A 562 -22.75 16.72 14.08
C ASP A 562 -22.77 15.18 14.15
N PRO A 563 -23.92 14.57 14.48
CA PRO A 563 -24.03 13.12 14.58
C PRO A 563 -23.67 12.36 13.31
N GLU A 564 -23.71 13.02 12.15
CA GLU A 564 -23.32 12.43 10.86
C GLU A 564 -21.81 12.23 10.73
N LEU A 565 -21.03 13.01 11.47
CA LEU A 565 -19.55 12.95 11.49
C LEU A 565 -19.02 12.02 12.58
N LEU A 566 -19.90 11.52 13.47
CA LEU A 566 -19.52 10.67 14.59
C LEU A 566 -19.90 9.21 14.33
N PHE A 567 -19.11 8.33 14.91
CA PHE A 567 -19.36 6.91 14.83
C PHE A 567 -20.57 6.51 15.71
N ASP A 568 -21.57 5.85 15.12
CA ASP A 568 -22.72 5.33 15.86
C ASP A 568 -22.37 3.97 16.52
N TYR A 569 -21.93 4.03 17.77
CA TYR A 569 -21.64 2.83 18.57
C TYR A 569 -22.82 1.86 18.67
N LYS A 570 -24.05 2.38 18.63
CA LYS A 570 -25.26 1.55 18.71
C LYS A 570 -25.44 0.70 17.44
N ALA A 571 -25.04 1.25 16.28
CA ALA A 571 -25.05 0.51 15.03
C ALA A 571 -24.05 -0.65 15.03
N LEU A 572 -22.88 -0.47 15.64
CA LEU A 572 -21.88 -1.53 15.77
C LEU A 572 -22.37 -2.65 16.69
N PHE A 573 -22.89 -2.31 17.88
CA PHE A 573 -23.43 -3.30 18.81
C PHE A 573 -24.63 -4.04 18.25
N SER A 574 -25.47 -3.39 17.44
CA SER A 574 -26.59 -4.06 16.77
C SER A 574 -26.17 -5.10 15.73
N PHE A 575 -24.91 -5.04 15.26
CA PHE A 575 -24.35 -6.04 14.36
C PHE A 575 -24.11 -7.38 15.07
N PHE A 576 -23.74 -7.35 16.36
CA PHE A 576 -23.49 -8.55 17.16
C PHE A 576 -24.75 -9.14 17.84
N ILE A 577 -25.90 -8.43 17.80
CA ILE A 577 -27.15 -8.93 18.38
C ILE A 577 -28.08 -9.39 17.24
N PRO A 578 -28.34 -10.71 17.10
CA PRO A 578 -29.26 -11.19 16.08
C PRO A 578 -30.71 -10.86 16.45
N GLY A 579 -31.37 -10.08 15.63
CA GLY A 579 -32.81 -9.88 15.69
C GLY A 579 -33.29 -8.46 15.98
N LYS A 580 -33.95 -7.89 14.98
CA LYS A 580 -34.80 -6.69 14.99
C LYS A 580 -34.13 -5.32 15.15
N LYS A 581 -34.13 -4.56 14.08
CA LYS A 581 -33.81 -3.12 13.90
C LYS A 581 -32.44 -2.77 13.31
N ARG A 582 -31.94 -3.58 12.39
CA ARG A 582 -30.71 -3.30 11.63
C ARG A 582 -30.72 -2.04 10.74
N LEU A 583 -31.85 -1.37 10.59
CA LEU A 583 -32.04 -0.43 9.49
C LEU A 583 -32.78 0.86 9.83
N ALA A 584 -33.14 1.11 11.09
CA ALA A 584 -34.12 2.13 11.40
C ALA A 584 -33.65 3.58 11.13
N ARG A 585 -32.35 3.92 11.28
CA ARG A 585 -31.88 5.29 11.01
C ARG A 585 -31.36 5.49 9.58
N TYR A 586 -30.69 4.51 9.00
CA TYR A 586 -30.27 4.58 7.60
C TYR A 586 -31.42 4.36 6.61
N SER A 587 -32.48 3.62 6.98
CA SER A 587 -33.64 3.39 6.14
C SER A 587 -34.69 4.50 6.23
N LEU A 588 -34.76 5.25 7.31
CA LEU A 588 -35.72 6.37 7.42
C LEU A 588 -35.30 7.55 6.52
N ARG A 589 -34.01 7.76 6.30
CA ARG A 589 -33.51 8.78 5.37
C ARG A 589 -33.65 8.37 3.90
N ASN A 590 -33.44 7.10 3.56
CA ASN A 590 -33.76 6.57 2.21
C ASN A 590 -35.27 6.63 1.87
N ARG A 591 -36.15 6.73 2.87
CA ARG A 591 -37.59 6.98 2.64
C ARG A 591 -37.90 8.46 2.41
N GLN A 592 -37.08 9.38 2.91
CA GLN A 592 -37.22 10.81 2.60
C GLN A 592 -36.70 11.14 1.20
N ASP A 593 -35.59 10.50 0.76
CA ASP A 593 -35.06 10.67 -0.59
C ASP A 593 -35.83 9.89 -1.67
N SER A 594 -36.72 8.98 -1.28
CA SER A 594 -37.60 8.23 -2.16
C SER A 594 -39.06 8.70 -2.10
N ARG A 595 -39.37 9.85 -1.52
CA ARG A 595 -40.68 10.47 -1.71
C ARG A 595 -40.81 10.87 -3.18
N PRO A 596 -41.86 10.45 -3.89
CA PRO A 596 -42.12 11.00 -5.20
C PRO A 596 -42.28 12.51 -5.04
N ILE A 597 -41.55 13.27 -5.86
CA ILE A 597 -41.68 14.72 -5.98
C ILE A 597 -43.16 14.99 -6.13
N THR A 598 -43.75 15.72 -5.20
CA THR A 598 -45.16 16.07 -5.30
C THR A 598 -45.36 16.93 -6.55
N LYS A 599 -46.53 16.85 -7.19
CA LYS A 599 -46.83 17.64 -8.40
C LYS A 599 -46.54 19.13 -8.21
N GLU A 600 -46.70 19.66 -7.00
CA GLU A 600 -46.38 21.05 -6.63
C GLU A 600 -44.85 21.35 -6.66
N GLU A 601 -44.01 20.43 -6.20
CA GLU A 601 -42.55 20.62 -6.26
C GLU A 601 -41.99 20.47 -7.68
N ALA A 602 -42.67 19.67 -8.52
CA ALA A 602 -42.33 19.56 -9.94
C ALA A 602 -42.74 20.83 -10.70
N GLU A 603 -43.88 21.45 -10.37
CA GLU A 603 -44.31 22.72 -10.95
C GLU A 603 -43.42 23.90 -10.51
N LEU A 604 -42.97 23.95 -9.27
CA LEU A 604 -42.03 24.96 -8.79
C LEU A 604 -40.64 24.83 -9.42
N SER A 605 -40.17 23.63 -9.74
CA SER A 605 -38.92 23.42 -10.46
C SER A 605 -38.98 23.82 -11.93
N VAL A 606 -40.14 23.78 -12.54
CA VAL A 606 -40.38 24.23 -13.92
C VAL A 606 -40.54 25.75 -13.99
N MET A 607 -41.12 26.39 -12.96
CA MET A 607 -41.23 27.85 -12.90
C MET A 607 -39.87 28.55 -12.57
N GLY A 608 -38.98 27.87 -11.84
CA GLY A 608 -37.63 28.41 -11.54
C GLY A 608 -36.68 28.48 -12.75
N ASN A 609 -36.93 27.68 -13.79
CA ASN A 609 -36.10 27.67 -15.01
C ASN A 609 -36.62 28.59 -16.15
N GLY A 610 -37.70 29.30 -15.92
CA GLY A 610 -38.34 30.17 -16.91
C GLY A 610 -37.94 31.67 -16.85
N GLN A 611 -37.04 32.10 -15.94
CA GLN A 611 -36.70 33.51 -15.78
C GLN A 611 -35.26 33.88 -16.13
N THR A 612 -34.60 33.14 -17.00
CA THR A 612 -33.26 33.51 -17.54
C THR A 612 -33.20 33.41 -19.07
N GLN A 613 -34.26 33.93 -19.75
CA GLN A 613 -34.19 34.34 -21.15
C GLN A 613 -35.07 35.59 -21.36
N LEU A 614 -34.51 36.72 -21.06
CA LEU A 614 -34.76 38.01 -21.75
C LEU A 614 -33.54 38.90 -21.48
#